data_56ecfbdf7c2301e88435e465f8fd4b76
#
_entry.id   56ecfbdf7c2301e88435e465f8fd4b76
#
_cell.length_a   1.000
_cell.length_b   1.000
_cell.length_c   1.000
_cell.angle_alpha   90.00
_cell.angle_beta   90.00
_cell.angle_gamma   90.00
#
_symmetry.space_group_name_H-M   'P 1'
#
loop_
_entity.id
_entity.type
_entity.pdbx_description
1 polymer ?
#
loop_
_entity_poly.entity_id
_entity_poly.type
_entity_poly.pdbx_seq_one_letter_code
_entity_poly.pdbx_strand_id
1 'polypeptide(L)'
;EDQVAVDNPVRLIDAFIDKLDLQQLGFQKGAERSEGRPSYGPQVLLKLYLYGYLNKVRSSRKLERECIRNIELQWLLQGLHPNYHTIADFRKLHGVALQSMFRLYVHFLGDAGLLGKTTIAVDGSKFKAVNSKKNNYSQKKIDKHQQFIKEKAEKYLQELDELDKEEQTQSKEEVQPKRDKIKQGLEKLKERTIKYDMLQQQLNNTTDKQISTTDADSRSILITKSIVEVAYNVQNAVDDKHNLVVQTQATNSNDGKALHKAATQAKQNLQLQKEDSLMVLADKGYHTGAELQHCQQENMI
;
A
#
# COMPACT_ATOMS: atom_id res chain seq x y z
N GLU A 1 -25.44 -16.55 -25.39
CA GLU A 1 -25.76 -17.29 -24.14
C GLU A 1 -25.29 -18.75 -24.24
N ASP A 2 -25.42 -19.40 -25.38
CA ASP A 2 -25.11 -20.81 -25.59
C ASP A 2 -23.62 -21.20 -25.47
N GLN A 3 -22.75 -20.19 -25.37
CA GLN A 3 -21.30 -20.40 -25.30
C GLN A 3 -20.76 -20.62 -23.88
N VAL A 4 -21.56 -20.35 -22.85
CA VAL A 4 -21.22 -20.50 -21.43
C VAL A 4 -22.23 -21.44 -20.78
N ALA A 5 -21.76 -22.56 -20.25
CA ALA A 5 -22.59 -23.56 -19.60
C ALA A 5 -23.45 -22.97 -18.46
N VAL A 6 -24.61 -23.55 -18.20
CA VAL A 6 -25.56 -23.03 -17.18
C VAL A 6 -24.96 -23.07 -15.77
N ASP A 7 -24.14 -24.03 -15.47
CA ASP A 7 -23.43 -24.24 -14.20
C ASP A 7 -22.06 -23.55 -14.10
N ASN A 8 -21.70 -22.74 -15.11
CA ASN A 8 -20.40 -22.06 -15.12
C ASN A 8 -20.33 -20.99 -14.00
N PRO A 9 -19.29 -20.95 -13.17
CA PRO A 9 -19.11 -20.00 -12.08
C PRO A 9 -19.20 -18.51 -12.50
N VAL A 10 -18.95 -18.20 -13.78
CA VAL A 10 -19.05 -16.82 -14.29
C VAL A 10 -20.48 -16.28 -14.20
N ARG A 11 -21.49 -17.14 -14.30
CA ARG A 11 -22.91 -16.76 -14.13
C ARG A 11 -23.23 -16.34 -12.70
N LEU A 12 -22.58 -16.97 -11.72
CA LEU A 12 -22.69 -16.57 -10.31
C LEU A 12 -22.10 -15.16 -10.10
N ILE A 13 -20.92 -14.88 -10.70
CA ILE A 13 -20.32 -13.55 -10.63
C ILE A 13 -21.27 -12.50 -11.20
N ASP A 14 -21.86 -12.77 -12.36
CA ASP A 14 -22.82 -11.90 -13.03
C ASP A 14 -24.01 -11.58 -12.13
N ALA A 15 -24.73 -12.62 -11.71
CA ALA A 15 -25.89 -12.50 -10.85
C ALA A 15 -25.61 -11.85 -9.50
N PHE A 16 -24.45 -12.10 -8.92
CA PHE A 16 -24.04 -11.52 -7.64
C PHE A 16 -23.84 -10.00 -7.79
N ILE A 17 -23.05 -9.56 -8.77
CA ILE A 17 -22.76 -8.13 -8.95
C ILE A 17 -24.02 -7.34 -9.36
N ASP A 18 -24.89 -7.92 -10.17
CA ASP A 18 -26.10 -7.24 -10.63
C ASP A 18 -27.13 -7.03 -9.50
N LYS A 19 -27.05 -7.81 -8.41
CA LYS A 19 -27.88 -7.62 -7.21
C LYS A 19 -27.33 -6.56 -6.23
N LEU A 20 -26.11 -6.08 -6.41
CA LEU A 20 -25.50 -5.11 -5.49
C LEU A 20 -25.94 -3.69 -5.81
N ASP A 21 -26.31 -2.93 -4.78
CA ASP A 21 -26.38 -1.47 -4.87
C ASP A 21 -24.99 -0.86 -4.79
N LEU A 22 -24.38 -0.68 -5.95
CA LEU A 22 -23.01 -0.18 -6.06
C LEU A 22 -22.88 1.29 -5.65
N GLN A 23 -23.94 2.09 -5.74
CA GLN A 23 -23.91 3.48 -5.27
C GLN A 23 -23.86 3.53 -3.75
N GLN A 24 -24.65 2.73 -3.07
CA GLN A 24 -24.66 2.62 -1.62
C GLN A 24 -23.32 2.10 -1.11
N LEU A 25 -22.63 1.22 -1.85
CA LEU A 25 -21.28 0.74 -1.53
C LEU A 25 -20.20 1.79 -1.79
N GLY A 26 -20.52 2.93 -2.42
CA GLY A 26 -19.60 4.02 -2.70
C GLY A 26 -18.88 3.93 -4.05
N PHE A 27 -19.31 3.05 -4.96
CA PHE A 27 -18.81 3.05 -6.32
C PHE A 27 -19.46 4.17 -7.13
N GLN A 28 -18.63 5.04 -7.66
CA GLN A 28 -19.10 6.14 -8.51
C GLN A 28 -18.89 5.81 -9.98
N LYS A 29 -19.87 6.15 -10.83
CA LYS A 29 -19.62 6.23 -12.28
C LYS A 29 -18.60 7.35 -12.51
N GLY A 30 -17.65 7.13 -13.40
CA GLY A 30 -16.77 8.20 -13.84
C GLY A 30 -17.62 9.37 -14.39
N ALA A 31 -17.13 10.59 -14.22
CA ALA A 31 -17.81 11.77 -14.74
C ALA A 31 -18.11 11.58 -16.23
N GLU A 32 -19.36 11.83 -16.61
CA GLU A 32 -19.75 11.84 -18.02
C GLU A 32 -19.01 13.01 -18.69
N ARG A 33 -18.13 12.67 -19.62
CA ARG A 33 -17.47 13.66 -20.47
C ARG A 33 -18.37 13.95 -21.66
N SER A 34 -18.46 15.23 -22.03
CA SER A 34 -19.22 15.65 -23.22
C SER A 34 -18.67 15.10 -24.52
N GLU A 35 -17.39 14.73 -24.53
CA GLU A 35 -16.70 14.17 -25.70
C GLU A 35 -15.87 12.94 -25.31
N GLY A 36 -15.77 11.97 -26.21
CA GLY A 36 -14.98 10.76 -26.06
C GLY A 36 -15.83 9.52 -25.72
N ARG A 37 -15.13 8.37 -25.51
CA ARG A 37 -15.80 7.11 -25.16
C ARG A 37 -16.34 7.20 -23.72
N PRO A 38 -17.61 6.79 -23.49
CA PRO A 38 -18.16 6.72 -22.13
C PRO A 38 -17.30 5.88 -21.20
N SER A 39 -17.28 6.26 -19.92
CA SER A 39 -16.58 5.47 -18.90
C SER A 39 -17.29 4.12 -18.68
N TYR A 40 -16.51 3.07 -18.45
CA TYR A 40 -17.06 1.78 -18.05
C TYR A 40 -17.80 1.90 -16.71
N GLY A 41 -18.97 1.29 -16.61
CA GLY A 41 -19.69 1.21 -15.34
C GLY A 41 -18.90 0.38 -14.31
N PRO A 42 -19.08 0.69 -13.00
CA PRO A 42 -18.41 -0.07 -11.93
C PRO A 42 -18.72 -1.57 -11.98
N GLN A 43 -19.91 -1.96 -12.42
CA GLN A 43 -20.31 -3.36 -12.58
C GLN A 43 -19.34 -4.13 -13.46
N VAL A 44 -19.01 -3.57 -14.63
CA VAL A 44 -18.13 -4.21 -15.63
C VAL A 44 -16.75 -4.49 -15.03
N LEU A 45 -16.20 -3.50 -14.31
CA LEU A 45 -14.87 -3.62 -13.73
C LEU A 45 -14.86 -4.53 -12.50
N LEU A 46 -15.92 -4.55 -11.69
CA LEU A 46 -16.06 -5.49 -10.58
C LEU A 46 -16.19 -6.94 -11.05
N LYS A 47 -17.03 -7.21 -12.07
CA LYS A 47 -17.16 -8.52 -12.69
C LYS A 47 -15.79 -9.02 -13.17
N LEU A 48 -15.03 -8.15 -13.85
CA LEU A 48 -13.69 -8.45 -14.34
C LEU A 48 -12.71 -8.75 -13.19
N TYR A 49 -12.74 -7.98 -12.11
CA TYR A 49 -11.86 -8.22 -10.96
C TYR A 49 -12.19 -9.53 -10.25
N LEU A 50 -13.47 -9.82 -9.98
CA LEU A 50 -13.87 -11.07 -9.34
C LEU A 50 -13.47 -12.28 -10.19
N TYR A 51 -13.70 -12.23 -11.49
CA TYR A 51 -13.24 -13.24 -12.42
C TYR A 51 -11.73 -13.43 -12.34
N GLY A 52 -10.99 -12.32 -12.37
CA GLY A 52 -9.53 -12.33 -12.30
C GLY A 52 -8.99 -12.96 -11.01
N TYR A 53 -9.57 -12.63 -9.86
CA TYR A 53 -9.16 -13.21 -8.57
C TYR A 53 -9.51 -14.70 -8.48
N LEU A 54 -10.69 -15.11 -8.92
CA LEU A 54 -11.12 -16.52 -8.95
C LEU A 54 -10.17 -17.36 -9.82
N ASN A 55 -9.79 -16.83 -10.99
CA ASN A 55 -8.93 -17.52 -11.95
C ASN A 55 -7.43 -17.20 -11.80
N LYS A 56 -7.02 -16.55 -10.67
CA LYS A 56 -5.61 -16.19 -10.37
C LYS A 56 -4.97 -15.24 -11.39
N VAL A 57 -5.76 -14.52 -12.19
CA VAL A 57 -5.30 -13.51 -13.16
C VAL A 57 -5.26 -12.15 -12.47
N ARG A 58 -4.15 -11.81 -11.82
CA ARG A 58 -4.00 -10.61 -10.99
C ARG A 58 -3.46 -9.37 -11.73
N SER A 59 -2.92 -9.53 -12.93
CA SER A 59 -2.31 -8.45 -13.72
C SER A 59 -3.35 -7.76 -14.60
N SER A 60 -3.48 -6.43 -14.50
CA SER A 60 -4.39 -5.65 -15.36
C SER A 60 -4.11 -5.85 -16.86
N ARG A 61 -2.83 -5.96 -17.26
CA ARG A 61 -2.44 -6.25 -18.65
C ARG A 61 -2.83 -7.67 -19.09
N LYS A 62 -2.82 -8.64 -18.17
CA LYS A 62 -3.33 -9.99 -18.49
C LYS A 62 -4.84 -9.98 -18.58
N LEU A 63 -5.54 -9.29 -17.65
CA LEU A 63 -7.00 -9.16 -17.70
C LEU A 63 -7.49 -8.50 -18.99
N GLU A 64 -6.83 -7.42 -19.45
CA GLU A 64 -7.14 -6.79 -20.73
C GLU A 64 -7.05 -7.80 -21.89
N ARG A 65 -6.00 -8.62 -21.93
CA ARG A 65 -5.85 -9.67 -22.97
C ARG A 65 -6.92 -10.75 -22.85
N GLU A 66 -7.27 -11.15 -21.62
CA GLU A 66 -8.33 -12.14 -21.38
C GLU A 66 -9.70 -11.61 -21.86
N CYS A 67 -10.00 -10.33 -21.71
CA CYS A 67 -11.25 -9.74 -22.22
C CYS A 67 -11.43 -9.95 -23.73
N ILE A 68 -10.33 -10.07 -24.50
CA ILE A 68 -10.36 -10.23 -25.95
C ILE A 68 -10.48 -11.71 -26.36
N ARG A 69 -9.79 -12.62 -25.65
CA ARG A 69 -9.60 -14.00 -26.08
C ARG A 69 -10.40 -15.04 -25.29
N ASN A 70 -10.91 -14.66 -24.10
CA ASN A 70 -11.58 -15.57 -23.21
C ASN A 70 -13.11 -15.43 -23.36
N ILE A 71 -13.76 -16.50 -23.73
CA ILE A 71 -15.19 -16.53 -24.01
C ILE A 71 -16.04 -16.23 -22.79
N GLU A 72 -15.63 -16.67 -21.60
CA GLU A 72 -16.32 -16.40 -20.33
C GLU A 72 -16.32 -14.89 -20.02
N LEU A 73 -15.17 -14.22 -20.23
CA LEU A 73 -15.08 -12.77 -20.05
C LEU A 73 -15.81 -12.00 -21.14
N GLN A 74 -15.80 -12.45 -22.37
CA GLN A 74 -16.60 -11.84 -23.44
C GLN A 74 -18.10 -11.91 -23.11
N TRP A 75 -18.57 -13.03 -22.59
CA TRP A 75 -19.93 -13.20 -22.12
C TRP A 75 -20.21 -12.30 -20.90
N LEU A 76 -19.38 -12.37 -19.86
CA LEU A 76 -19.54 -11.65 -18.58
C LEU A 76 -19.56 -10.12 -18.76
N LEU A 77 -18.74 -9.61 -19.67
CA LEU A 77 -18.59 -8.19 -19.95
C LEU A 77 -19.36 -7.71 -21.19
N GLN A 78 -20.19 -8.59 -21.78
CA GLN A 78 -21.00 -8.26 -22.96
C GLN A 78 -20.14 -7.70 -24.13
N GLY A 79 -18.98 -8.29 -24.35
CA GLY A 79 -18.02 -7.87 -25.39
C GLY A 79 -17.26 -6.58 -25.09
N LEU A 80 -17.35 -6.04 -23.88
CA LEU A 80 -16.57 -4.87 -23.45
C LEU A 80 -15.16 -5.28 -23.09
N HIS A 81 -14.15 -4.48 -23.51
CA HIS A 81 -12.74 -4.73 -23.23
C HIS A 81 -12.05 -3.50 -22.65
N PRO A 82 -12.12 -3.33 -21.33
CA PRO A 82 -11.41 -2.26 -20.64
C PRO A 82 -9.90 -2.41 -20.83
N ASN A 83 -9.19 -1.30 -21.10
CA ASN A 83 -7.74 -1.32 -21.18
C ASN A 83 -7.11 -1.44 -19.78
N TYR A 84 -5.83 -1.84 -19.73
CA TYR A 84 -5.13 -2.11 -18.48
C TYR A 84 -5.00 -0.90 -17.56
N HIS A 85 -4.96 0.32 -18.08
CA HIS A 85 -4.97 1.55 -17.27
C HIS A 85 -6.32 1.70 -16.55
N THR A 86 -7.43 1.59 -17.28
CA THR A 86 -8.78 1.66 -16.69
C THR A 86 -8.97 0.60 -15.60
N ILE A 87 -8.50 -0.63 -15.84
CA ILE A 87 -8.54 -1.70 -14.86
C ILE A 87 -7.72 -1.33 -13.60
N ALA A 88 -6.49 -0.85 -13.76
CA ALA A 88 -5.63 -0.49 -12.64
C ALA A 88 -6.17 0.71 -11.84
N ASP A 89 -6.64 1.75 -12.53
CA ASP A 89 -7.17 2.97 -11.92
C ASP A 89 -8.46 2.70 -11.14
N PHE A 90 -9.32 1.81 -11.61
CA PHE A 90 -10.54 1.44 -10.89
C PHE A 90 -10.25 0.99 -9.45
N ARG A 91 -9.30 0.07 -9.27
CA ARG A 91 -8.91 -0.41 -7.94
C ARG A 91 -8.30 0.70 -7.08
N LYS A 92 -7.50 1.59 -7.69
CA LYS A 92 -6.87 2.71 -7.01
C LYS A 92 -7.91 3.73 -6.53
N LEU A 93 -8.89 4.03 -7.34
CA LEU A 93 -9.89 5.06 -7.07
C LEU A 93 -11.01 4.60 -6.13
N HIS A 94 -11.30 3.30 -6.06
CA HIS A 94 -12.43 2.75 -5.33
C HIS A 94 -12.03 1.91 -4.10
N GLY A 95 -10.88 2.24 -3.45
CA GLY A 95 -10.38 1.48 -2.29
C GLY A 95 -11.41 1.36 -1.16
N VAL A 96 -12.10 2.45 -0.81
CA VAL A 96 -13.13 2.46 0.24
C VAL A 96 -14.35 1.64 -0.15
N ALA A 97 -14.81 1.75 -1.40
CA ALA A 97 -15.93 0.98 -1.91
C ALA A 97 -15.65 -0.53 -1.93
N LEU A 98 -14.41 -0.91 -2.29
CA LEU A 98 -13.96 -2.31 -2.23
C LEU A 98 -13.93 -2.85 -0.80
N GLN A 99 -13.56 -2.03 0.20
CA GLN A 99 -13.65 -2.41 1.61
C GLN A 99 -15.11 -2.60 2.06
N SER A 100 -16.02 -1.73 1.61
CA SER A 100 -17.46 -1.87 1.88
C SER A 100 -18.04 -3.13 1.26
N MET A 101 -17.63 -3.47 0.04
CA MET A 101 -18.02 -4.71 -0.63
C MET A 101 -17.46 -5.95 0.12
N PHE A 102 -16.22 -5.90 0.59
CA PHE A 102 -15.65 -6.98 1.40
C PHE A 102 -16.44 -7.19 2.70
N ARG A 103 -16.85 -6.12 3.37
CA ARG A 103 -17.70 -6.17 4.57
C ARG A 103 -19.04 -6.82 4.29
N LEU A 104 -19.71 -6.43 3.19
CA LEU A 104 -20.96 -7.04 2.75
C LEU A 104 -20.79 -8.54 2.48
N TYR A 105 -19.68 -8.93 1.88
CA TYR A 105 -19.36 -10.33 1.65
C TYR A 105 -19.19 -11.12 2.96
N VAL A 106 -18.51 -10.55 3.96
CA VAL A 106 -18.39 -11.17 5.29
C VAL A 106 -19.77 -11.34 5.96
N HIS A 107 -20.66 -10.33 5.85
CA HIS A 107 -22.05 -10.44 6.35
C HIS A 107 -22.78 -11.60 5.67
N PHE A 108 -22.69 -11.69 4.34
CA PHE A 108 -23.29 -12.79 3.58
C PHE A 108 -22.78 -14.16 4.03
N LEU A 109 -21.48 -14.30 4.30
CA LEU A 109 -20.90 -15.54 4.84
C LEU A 109 -21.46 -15.88 6.24
N GLY A 110 -21.67 -14.86 7.06
CA GLY A 110 -22.31 -14.99 8.37
C GLY A 110 -23.75 -15.48 8.27
N ASP A 111 -24.54 -14.87 7.37
CA ASP A 111 -25.95 -15.24 7.12
C ASP A 111 -26.08 -16.66 6.53
N ALA A 112 -25.09 -17.07 5.73
CA ALA A 112 -24.97 -18.44 5.23
C ALA A 112 -24.51 -19.45 6.28
N GLY A 113 -24.26 -19.04 7.54
CA GLY A 113 -23.81 -19.90 8.62
C GLY A 113 -22.38 -20.41 8.47
N LEU A 114 -21.57 -19.77 7.66
CA LEU A 114 -20.17 -20.17 7.38
C LEU A 114 -19.16 -19.58 8.37
N LEU A 115 -19.55 -18.65 9.25
CA LEU A 115 -18.71 -18.05 10.28
C LEU A 115 -19.12 -18.51 11.67
N GLY A 116 -18.13 -18.80 12.52
CA GLY A 116 -18.34 -19.20 13.92
C GLY A 116 -18.67 -18.02 14.82
N LYS A 117 -18.10 -16.84 14.53
CA LYS A 117 -18.27 -15.58 15.27
C LYS A 117 -17.87 -15.64 16.76
N THR A 118 -17.11 -16.63 17.17
CA THR A 118 -16.68 -16.86 18.56
C THR A 118 -15.19 -16.65 18.75
N THR A 119 -14.40 -17.07 17.77
CA THR A 119 -12.94 -17.03 17.82
C THR A 119 -12.38 -16.53 16.50
N ILE A 120 -11.41 -15.60 16.60
CA ILE A 120 -10.63 -15.15 15.45
C ILE A 120 -9.14 -15.29 15.74
N ALA A 121 -8.36 -15.57 14.69
CA ALA A 121 -6.90 -15.48 14.73
C ALA A 121 -6.43 -14.24 13.97
N VAL A 122 -5.58 -13.42 14.59
CA VAL A 122 -5.00 -12.21 13.98
C VAL A 122 -3.52 -12.44 13.69
N ASP A 123 -3.11 -12.22 12.44
CA ASP A 123 -1.70 -12.30 12.05
C ASP A 123 -1.35 -11.28 10.96
N GLY A 124 -0.07 -10.90 10.92
CA GLY A 124 0.49 -9.90 10.02
C GLY A 124 1.42 -10.50 8.97
N SER A 125 1.09 -10.32 7.70
CA SER A 125 1.96 -10.69 6.59
C SER A 125 2.69 -9.47 6.02
N LYS A 126 4.02 -9.53 5.94
CA LYS A 126 4.86 -8.42 5.52
C LYS A 126 5.17 -8.49 4.02
N PHE A 127 4.81 -7.43 3.29
CA PHE A 127 4.99 -7.30 1.85
C PHE A 127 5.97 -6.18 1.53
N LYS A 128 7.04 -6.50 0.82
CA LYS A 128 8.04 -5.52 0.39
C LYS A 128 7.40 -4.49 -0.53
N ALA A 129 7.60 -3.21 -0.23
CA ALA A 129 7.13 -2.11 -1.06
C ALA A 129 7.99 -1.98 -2.35
N VAL A 130 7.42 -1.34 -3.37
CA VAL A 130 8.16 -0.94 -4.57
C VAL A 130 9.00 0.29 -4.24
N ASN A 131 9.93 0.12 -3.31
CA ASN A 131 10.81 1.17 -2.81
C ASN A 131 12.16 0.56 -2.42
N SER A 132 13.17 1.39 -2.27
CA SER A 132 14.50 0.98 -1.79
C SER A 132 14.83 1.68 -0.46
N LYS A 133 15.64 1.03 0.38
CA LYS A 133 16.14 1.62 1.62
C LYS A 133 16.86 2.96 1.38
N LYS A 134 17.42 3.17 0.18
CA LYS A 134 18.08 4.43 -0.19
C LYS A 134 17.09 5.60 -0.24
N ASN A 135 15.84 5.34 -0.61
CA ASN A 135 14.77 6.32 -0.78
C ASN A 135 13.88 6.46 0.46
N ASN A 136 14.21 5.80 1.56
CA ASN A 136 13.58 5.96 2.85
C ASN A 136 14.51 6.71 3.80
N TYR A 137 14.03 7.79 4.42
CA TYR A 137 14.80 8.72 5.24
C TYR A 137 14.24 8.81 6.65
N SER A 138 15.12 8.66 7.62
CA SER A 138 14.90 8.95 9.03
C SER A 138 15.77 10.13 9.45
N GLN A 139 15.51 10.74 10.61
CA GLN A 139 16.33 11.84 11.15
C GLN A 139 17.81 11.49 11.11
N LYS A 140 18.19 10.36 11.70
CA LYS A 140 19.61 9.89 11.74
C LYS A 140 20.26 9.83 10.35
N LYS A 141 19.50 9.47 9.31
CA LYS A 141 20.04 9.38 7.95
C LYS A 141 20.20 10.75 7.32
N ILE A 142 19.27 11.66 7.57
CA ILE A 142 19.36 13.05 7.10
C ILE A 142 20.54 13.73 7.75
N ASP A 143 20.69 13.67 9.09
CA ASP A 143 21.79 14.25 9.84
C ASP A 143 23.15 13.77 9.31
N LYS A 144 23.29 12.45 9.09
CA LYS A 144 24.51 11.86 8.55
C LYS A 144 24.88 12.44 7.17
N HIS A 145 23.89 12.66 6.32
CA HIS A 145 24.13 13.23 4.99
C HIS A 145 24.45 14.73 5.04
N GLN A 146 23.77 15.49 5.90
CA GLN A 146 24.07 16.89 6.12
C GLN A 146 25.47 17.10 6.69
N GLN A 147 25.86 16.29 7.66
CA GLN A 147 27.21 16.32 8.22
C GLN A 147 28.26 15.98 7.15
N PHE A 148 28.05 14.93 6.36
CA PHE A 148 28.95 14.60 5.24
C PHE A 148 29.11 15.76 4.23
N ILE A 149 28.01 16.45 3.91
CA ILE A 149 28.01 17.59 3.00
C ILE A 149 28.88 18.71 3.59
N LYS A 150 28.69 19.02 4.89
CA LYS A 150 29.44 20.05 5.60
C LYS A 150 30.94 19.73 5.60
N GLU A 151 31.33 18.55 6.05
CA GLU A 151 32.74 18.11 6.07
C GLU A 151 33.38 18.14 4.69
N LYS A 152 32.64 17.74 3.64
CA LYS A 152 33.14 17.74 2.29
C LYS A 152 33.29 19.15 1.71
N ALA A 153 32.36 20.05 2.06
CA ALA A 153 32.44 21.46 1.67
C ALA A 153 33.64 22.16 2.33
N GLU A 154 33.87 21.91 3.62
CA GLU A 154 35.03 22.44 4.34
C GLU A 154 36.36 21.98 3.68
N LYS A 155 36.46 20.69 3.30
CA LYS A 155 37.63 20.18 2.58
C LYS A 155 37.83 20.88 1.24
N TYR A 156 36.77 21.06 0.45
CA TYR A 156 36.86 21.77 -0.82
C TYR A 156 37.25 23.23 -0.67
N LEU A 157 36.84 23.90 0.41
CA LEU A 157 37.27 25.27 0.69
C LEU A 157 38.75 25.31 1.07
N GLN A 158 39.25 24.37 1.89
CA GLN A 158 40.66 24.24 2.20
C GLN A 158 41.51 23.98 0.96
N GLU A 159 41.06 23.06 0.09
CA GLU A 159 41.77 22.78 -1.19
C GLU A 159 41.79 24.03 -2.10
N LEU A 160 40.76 24.89 -2.09
CA LEU A 160 40.76 26.16 -2.80
C LEU A 160 41.78 27.15 -2.22
N ASP A 161 41.84 27.28 -0.89
CA ASP A 161 42.79 28.13 -0.20
C ASP A 161 44.27 27.68 -0.44
N GLU A 162 44.49 26.39 -0.57
CA GLU A 162 45.78 25.83 -0.94
C GLU A 162 46.16 26.18 -2.40
N LEU A 163 45.21 25.99 -3.32
CA LEU A 163 45.41 26.35 -4.74
C LEU A 163 45.66 27.83 -4.94
N ASP A 164 45.03 28.71 -4.15
CA ASP A 164 45.24 30.16 -4.20
C ASP A 164 46.67 30.54 -3.78
N LYS A 165 47.28 29.77 -2.87
CA LYS A 165 48.69 29.90 -2.49
C LYS A 165 49.64 29.35 -3.57
N GLU A 166 49.31 28.21 -4.19
CA GLU A 166 50.07 27.59 -5.26
C GLU A 166 50.07 28.46 -6.55
N GLU A 167 49.01 29.21 -6.84
CA GLU A 167 48.93 30.10 -8.00
C GLU A 167 49.99 31.21 -8.01
N GLN A 168 50.62 31.48 -6.85
CA GLN A 168 51.77 32.39 -6.75
C GLN A 168 53.07 31.75 -7.28
N THR A 169 53.15 30.42 -7.42
CA THR A 169 54.38 29.70 -7.81
C THR A 169 54.21 28.80 -9.04
N GLN A 170 52.96 28.49 -9.48
CA GLN A 170 52.66 27.63 -10.61
C GLN A 170 51.93 28.40 -11.73
N SER A 171 51.93 27.86 -12.96
CA SER A 171 51.22 28.48 -14.09
C SER A 171 49.70 28.38 -13.92
N LYS A 172 48.97 29.42 -14.34
CA LYS A 172 47.49 29.45 -14.30
C LYS A 172 46.86 28.28 -15.05
N GLU A 173 47.49 27.81 -16.12
CA GLU A 173 46.98 26.70 -16.93
C GLU A 173 46.96 25.36 -16.19
N GLU A 174 47.79 25.15 -15.20
CA GLU A 174 47.83 23.92 -14.39
C GLU A 174 46.86 23.95 -13.18
N VAL A 175 46.61 25.16 -12.64
CA VAL A 175 45.78 25.35 -11.43
C VAL A 175 44.28 25.43 -11.80
N GLN A 176 43.95 26.05 -12.95
CA GLN A 176 42.56 26.30 -13.35
C GLN A 176 41.68 25.04 -13.46
N PRO A 177 42.13 23.92 -14.08
CA PRO A 177 41.32 22.69 -14.14
C PRO A 177 40.99 22.09 -12.77
N LYS A 178 41.92 22.20 -11.80
CA LYS A 178 41.69 21.74 -10.43
C LYS A 178 40.64 22.61 -9.74
N ARG A 179 40.74 23.95 -9.89
CA ARG A 179 39.80 24.91 -9.34
C ARG A 179 38.38 24.69 -9.87
N ASP A 180 38.24 24.48 -11.19
CA ASP A 180 36.93 24.24 -11.82
C ASP A 180 36.28 22.95 -11.33
N LYS A 181 37.08 21.90 -11.13
CA LYS A 181 36.61 20.65 -10.57
C LYS A 181 36.08 20.81 -9.13
N ILE A 182 36.77 21.58 -8.29
CA ILE A 182 36.33 21.87 -6.92
C ILE A 182 35.04 22.72 -6.94
N LYS A 183 34.96 23.76 -7.78
CA LYS A 183 33.77 24.58 -7.93
C LYS A 183 32.55 23.73 -8.35
N GLN A 184 32.70 22.85 -9.33
CA GLN A 184 31.65 21.90 -9.71
C GLN A 184 31.26 20.97 -8.56
N GLY A 185 32.22 20.55 -7.75
CA GLY A 185 32.01 19.76 -6.55
C GLY A 185 31.17 20.51 -5.51
N LEU A 186 31.48 21.77 -5.25
CA LEU A 186 30.73 22.63 -4.34
C LEU A 186 29.30 22.89 -4.82
N GLU A 187 29.10 23.08 -6.14
CA GLU A 187 27.77 23.26 -6.72
C GLU A 187 26.88 22.03 -6.52
N LYS A 188 27.41 20.82 -6.76
CA LYS A 188 26.72 19.57 -6.46
C LYS A 188 26.42 19.39 -4.97
N LEU A 189 27.28 19.89 -4.07
CA LEU A 189 27.01 19.86 -2.64
C LEU A 189 25.87 20.83 -2.26
N LYS A 190 25.77 22.02 -2.89
CA LYS A 190 24.66 22.96 -2.70
C LYS A 190 23.33 22.34 -3.09
N GLU A 191 23.24 21.69 -4.27
CA GLU A 191 22.03 20.98 -4.70
C GLU A 191 21.62 19.90 -3.70
N ARG A 192 22.60 19.14 -3.18
CA ARG A 192 22.36 18.13 -2.15
C ARG A 192 21.87 18.75 -0.85
N THR A 193 22.41 19.88 -0.43
CA THR A 193 21.94 20.61 0.76
C THR A 193 20.47 20.96 0.64
N ILE A 194 20.07 21.60 -0.46
CA ILE A 194 18.67 21.94 -0.72
C ILE A 194 17.78 20.71 -0.63
N LYS A 195 18.19 19.60 -1.25
CA LYS A 195 17.44 18.34 -1.18
C LYS A 195 17.24 17.85 0.26
N TYR A 196 18.30 17.83 1.07
CA TYR A 196 18.20 17.32 2.45
C TYR A 196 17.46 18.28 3.38
N ASP A 197 17.50 19.58 3.12
CA ASP A 197 16.71 20.58 3.85
C ASP A 197 15.21 20.41 3.55
N MET A 198 14.84 20.16 2.29
CA MET A 198 13.46 19.84 1.92
C MET A 198 12.99 18.52 2.59
N LEU A 199 13.82 17.49 2.62
CA LEU A 199 13.52 16.23 3.29
C LEU A 199 13.37 16.43 4.80
N GLN A 200 14.19 17.27 5.43
CA GLN A 200 14.06 17.63 6.84
C GLN A 200 12.74 18.34 7.13
N GLN A 201 12.35 19.29 6.29
CA GLN A 201 11.06 19.99 6.43
C GLN A 201 9.88 19.00 6.29
N GLN A 202 9.93 18.10 5.31
CA GLN A 202 8.91 17.06 5.15
C GLN A 202 8.83 16.15 6.37
N LEU A 203 9.97 15.72 6.92
CA LEU A 203 10.02 14.86 8.10
C LEU A 203 9.43 15.55 9.33
N ASN A 204 9.72 16.84 9.51
CA ASN A 204 9.19 17.64 10.63
C ASN A 204 7.67 17.82 10.56
N ASN A 205 7.09 17.80 9.35
CA ASN A 205 5.66 17.94 9.10
C ASN A 205 4.89 16.62 9.17
N THR A 206 5.56 15.49 9.40
CA THR A 206 4.92 14.17 9.54
C THR A 206 4.90 13.73 10.98
N THR A 207 3.88 12.97 11.38
CA THR A 207 3.84 12.28 12.67
C THR A 207 4.75 11.05 12.70
N ASP A 208 5.10 10.54 11.54
CA ASP A 208 6.01 9.42 11.36
C ASP A 208 7.47 9.90 11.45
N LYS A 209 8.31 9.09 12.06
CA LYS A 209 9.76 9.37 12.16
C LYS A 209 10.53 8.99 10.89
N GLN A 210 9.84 8.81 9.79
CA GLN A 210 10.37 8.36 8.51
C GLN A 210 9.55 8.93 7.34
N ILE A 211 10.22 9.17 6.23
CA ILE A 211 9.61 9.52 4.94
C ILE A 211 10.17 8.65 3.83
N SER A 212 9.35 8.31 2.87
CA SER A 212 9.72 7.58 1.66
C SER A 212 9.45 8.45 0.44
N THR A 213 10.43 8.56 -0.46
CA THR A 213 10.33 9.45 -1.62
C THR A 213 9.82 8.77 -2.89
N THR A 214 9.78 7.43 -2.93
CA THR A 214 9.28 6.67 -4.08
C THR A 214 7.86 6.17 -3.82
N ASP A 215 7.62 5.61 -2.64
CA ASP A 215 6.33 5.12 -2.18
C ASP A 215 6.06 5.77 -0.83
N ALA A 216 5.29 6.86 -0.84
CA ALA A 216 5.13 7.77 0.29
C ALA A 216 4.52 7.10 1.53
N ASP A 217 3.70 6.07 1.33
CA ASP A 217 3.01 5.36 2.41
C ASP A 217 3.85 4.23 3.01
N SER A 218 4.90 3.79 2.32
CA SER A 218 5.76 2.70 2.80
C SER A 218 6.73 3.16 3.90
N ARG A 219 7.05 2.25 4.83
CA ARG A 219 8.01 2.51 5.92
C ARG A 219 9.00 1.37 6.07
N SER A 220 10.16 1.67 6.64
CA SER A 220 11.10 0.64 7.10
C SER A 220 10.52 -0.07 8.31
N ILE A 221 10.15 -1.33 8.15
CA ILE A 221 9.62 -2.19 9.19
C ILE A 221 10.50 -3.43 9.36
N LEU A 222 10.43 -4.05 10.52
CA LEU A 222 11.14 -5.28 10.82
C LEU A 222 10.41 -6.46 10.16
N ILE A 223 11.08 -7.12 9.22
CA ILE A 223 10.52 -8.31 8.53
C ILE A 223 10.77 -9.57 9.35
N THR A 224 12.00 -9.73 9.82
CA THR A 224 12.43 -10.80 10.73
C THR A 224 13.26 -10.19 11.85
N LYS A 225 13.70 -10.99 12.83
CA LYS A 225 14.45 -10.53 14.01
C LYS A 225 15.61 -9.56 13.72
N SER A 226 16.20 -9.60 12.52
CA SER A 226 17.37 -8.80 12.15
C SER A 226 17.25 -8.06 10.81
N ILE A 227 16.20 -8.32 10.03
CA ILE A 227 16.04 -7.77 8.69
C ILE A 227 14.98 -6.68 8.69
N VAL A 228 15.42 -5.45 8.39
CA VAL A 228 14.53 -4.31 8.17
C VAL A 228 14.41 -4.07 6.67
N GLU A 229 13.19 -3.95 6.16
CA GLU A 229 12.91 -3.61 4.76
C GLU A 229 11.86 -2.50 4.68
N VAL A 230 11.84 -1.79 3.56
CA VAL A 230 10.73 -0.88 3.26
C VAL A 230 9.55 -1.72 2.77
N ALA A 231 8.49 -1.77 3.56
CA ALA A 231 7.43 -2.73 3.39
C ALA A 231 6.09 -2.23 3.95
N TYR A 232 5.04 -2.96 3.63
CA TYR A 232 3.74 -2.92 4.28
C TYR A 232 3.55 -4.17 5.13
N ASN A 233 2.72 -4.05 6.15
CA ASN A 233 2.28 -5.14 7.00
C ASN A 233 0.78 -5.29 6.82
N VAL A 234 0.33 -6.39 6.23
CA VAL A 234 -1.08 -6.68 6.00
C VAL A 234 -1.59 -7.53 7.15
N GLN A 235 -2.40 -6.93 8.00
CA GLN A 235 -3.07 -7.58 9.12
C GLN A 235 -4.32 -8.29 8.63
N ASN A 236 -4.46 -9.57 8.95
CA ASN A 236 -5.65 -10.36 8.65
C ASN A 236 -6.24 -10.91 9.94
N ALA A 237 -7.57 -10.89 10.04
CA ALA A 237 -8.30 -11.66 11.04
C ALA A 237 -9.08 -12.76 10.33
N VAL A 238 -8.98 -13.96 10.86
CA VAL A 238 -9.55 -15.19 10.29
C VAL A 238 -10.45 -15.84 11.32
N ASP A 239 -11.70 -16.12 10.93
CA ASP A 239 -12.67 -16.88 11.76
C ASP A 239 -12.28 -18.36 11.77
N ASP A 240 -12.40 -19.01 12.92
CA ASP A 240 -11.91 -20.37 13.17
C ASP A 240 -12.75 -21.47 12.52
N LYS A 241 -14.05 -21.23 12.24
CA LYS A 241 -14.96 -22.28 11.78
C LYS A 241 -14.57 -22.89 10.43
N HIS A 242 -14.27 -22.03 9.44
CA HIS A 242 -13.87 -22.45 8.09
C HIS A 242 -12.60 -21.73 7.58
N ASN A 243 -11.83 -21.11 8.49
CA ASN A 243 -10.63 -20.34 8.17
C ASN A 243 -10.88 -19.23 7.14
N LEU A 244 -12.02 -18.56 7.26
CA LEU A 244 -12.39 -17.46 6.36
C LEU A 244 -11.88 -16.12 6.87
N VAL A 245 -11.31 -15.31 5.99
CA VAL A 245 -10.83 -13.98 6.33
C VAL A 245 -12.02 -13.06 6.56
N VAL A 246 -12.13 -12.50 7.77
CA VAL A 246 -13.21 -11.59 8.18
C VAL A 246 -12.75 -10.13 8.25
N GLN A 247 -11.43 -9.89 8.29
CA GLN A 247 -10.83 -8.57 8.27
C GLN A 247 -9.48 -8.61 7.56
N THR A 248 -9.18 -7.58 6.77
CA THR A 248 -7.86 -7.36 6.18
C THR A 248 -7.55 -5.87 6.11
N GLN A 249 -6.36 -5.48 6.54
CA GLN A 249 -5.90 -4.09 6.51
C GLN A 249 -4.40 -4.00 6.25
N ALA A 250 -4.00 -3.19 5.27
CA ALA A 250 -2.60 -2.83 5.09
C ALA A 250 -2.20 -1.72 6.08
N THR A 251 -1.08 -1.90 6.77
CA THR A 251 -0.44 -0.93 7.63
C THR A 251 1.02 -0.74 7.23
N ASN A 252 1.67 0.28 7.74
CA ASN A 252 3.11 0.51 7.53
C ASN A 252 3.90 0.42 8.85
N SER A 253 3.34 -0.26 9.85
CA SER A 253 3.92 -0.47 11.18
C SER A 253 4.07 -1.96 11.50
N ASN A 254 4.84 -2.26 12.55
CA ASN A 254 4.95 -3.61 13.11
C ASN A 254 3.71 -3.98 13.94
N ASP A 255 3.62 -5.24 14.32
CA ASP A 255 2.45 -5.88 14.94
C ASP A 255 2.04 -5.31 16.29
N GLY A 256 2.99 -4.80 17.09
CA GLY A 256 2.80 -4.43 18.50
C GLY A 256 1.77 -3.30 18.78
N LYS A 257 1.13 -2.70 17.77
CA LYS A 257 0.06 -1.70 17.89
C LYS A 257 -1.10 -1.98 16.93
N ALA A 258 -1.26 -3.21 16.50
CA ALA A 258 -2.21 -3.56 15.45
C ALA A 258 -3.37 -4.44 15.94
N LEU A 259 -3.23 -5.11 17.10
CA LEU A 259 -4.17 -6.10 17.58
C LEU A 259 -5.56 -5.53 17.81
N HIS A 260 -5.67 -4.52 18.68
CA HIS A 260 -6.96 -3.93 19.05
C HIS A 260 -7.71 -3.44 17.81
N LYS A 261 -7.05 -2.70 16.93
CA LYS A 261 -7.67 -2.18 15.73
C LYS A 261 -8.15 -3.29 14.78
N ALA A 262 -7.34 -4.33 14.56
CA ALA A 262 -7.69 -5.44 13.69
C ALA A 262 -8.86 -6.25 14.26
N ALA A 263 -8.84 -6.53 15.58
CA ALA A 263 -9.88 -7.26 16.28
C ALA A 263 -11.20 -6.49 16.35
N THR A 264 -11.17 -5.19 16.65
CA THR A 264 -12.37 -4.33 16.65
C THR A 264 -13.02 -4.27 15.27
N GLN A 265 -12.24 -4.12 14.21
CA GLN A 265 -12.78 -4.14 12.85
C GLN A 265 -13.33 -5.52 12.46
N ALA A 266 -12.68 -6.60 12.88
CA ALA A 266 -13.20 -7.95 12.68
C ALA A 266 -14.54 -8.14 13.42
N LYS A 267 -14.64 -7.70 14.68
CA LYS A 267 -15.86 -7.73 15.48
C LYS A 267 -17.02 -6.98 14.80
N GLN A 268 -16.73 -5.81 14.24
CA GLN A 268 -17.71 -5.04 13.46
C GLN A 268 -18.13 -5.77 12.18
N ASN A 269 -17.20 -6.36 11.44
CA ASN A 269 -17.49 -7.11 10.22
C ASN A 269 -18.30 -8.39 10.49
N LEU A 270 -18.12 -8.99 11.67
CA LEU A 270 -18.90 -10.13 12.15
C LEU A 270 -20.30 -9.74 12.66
N GLN A 271 -20.62 -8.43 12.69
CA GLN A 271 -21.88 -7.88 13.23
C GLN A 271 -22.09 -8.16 14.72
N LEU A 272 -20.99 -8.32 15.47
CA LEU A 272 -21.03 -8.48 16.91
C LEU A 272 -21.19 -7.12 17.61
N GLN A 273 -22.00 -7.10 18.68
CA GLN A 273 -22.17 -5.92 19.52
C GLN A 273 -20.98 -5.78 20.48
N LYS A 274 -20.89 -4.63 21.15
CA LYS A 274 -19.80 -4.38 22.11
C LYS A 274 -19.80 -5.39 23.25
N GLU A 275 -20.97 -5.81 23.65
CA GLU A 275 -21.24 -6.74 24.76
C GLU A 275 -20.94 -8.20 24.40
N ASP A 276 -20.91 -8.52 23.11
CA ASP A 276 -20.61 -9.88 22.67
C ASP A 276 -19.14 -10.22 22.93
N SER A 277 -18.89 -11.40 23.45
CA SER A 277 -17.53 -11.90 23.69
C SER A 277 -16.90 -12.41 22.40
N LEU A 278 -15.65 -12.05 22.15
CA LEU A 278 -14.87 -12.54 21.01
C LEU A 278 -13.49 -12.99 21.50
N MET A 279 -13.15 -14.26 21.30
CA MET A 279 -11.81 -14.75 21.56
C MET A 279 -10.86 -14.34 20.44
N VAL A 280 -9.72 -13.73 20.78
CA VAL A 280 -8.73 -13.23 19.82
C VAL A 280 -7.39 -13.91 20.03
N LEU A 281 -7.00 -14.75 19.09
CA LEU A 281 -5.72 -15.43 19.09
C LEU A 281 -4.71 -14.60 18.29
N ALA A 282 -3.54 -14.33 18.87
CA ALA A 282 -2.45 -13.62 18.20
C ALA A 282 -1.10 -14.13 18.71
N ASP A 283 -0.04 -13.93 17.93
CA ASP A 283 1.30 -14.29 18.35
C ASP A 283 1.85 -13.32 19.42
N LYS A 284 3.00 -13.69 20.02
CA LYS A 284 3.65 -12.88 21.05
C LYS A 284 4.06 -11.48 20.57
N GLY A 285 4.21 -11.26 19.26
CA GLY A 285 4.57 -9.98 18.67
C GLY A 285 3.52 -8.88 18.87
N TYR A 286 2.28 -9.27 19.14
CA TYR A 286 1.15 -8.37 19.43
C TYR A 286 1.01 -8.00 20.91
N HIS A 287 1.75 -8.68 21.80
CA HIS A 287 1.59 -8.54 23.25
C HIS A 287 2.16 -7.20 23.74
N THR A 288 1.29 -6.20 23.90
CA THR A 288 1.56 -4.99 24.66
C THR A 288 0.44 -4.75 25.67
N GLY A 289 0.76 -4.26 26.88
CA GLY A 289 -0.24 -4.06 27.92
C GLY A 289 -1.39 -3.15 27.49
N ALA A 290 -1.11 -2.09 26.71
CA ALA A 290 -2.12 -1.19 26.20
C ALA A 290 -3.08 -1.85 25.21
N GLU A 291 -2.58 -2.65 24.27
CA GLU A 291 -3.42 -3.37 23.29
C GLU A 291 -4.35 -4.37 24.00
N LEU A 292 -3.82 -5.13 24.98
CA LEU A 292 -4.62 -6.07 25.74
C LEU A 292 -5.69 -5.36 26.58
N GLN A 293 -5.36 -4.26 27.23
CA GLN A 293 -6.32 -3.49 27.99
C GLN A 293 -7.47 -2.95 27.10
N HIS A 294 -7.15 -2.44 25.91
CA HIS A 294 -8.16 -1.97 24.97
C HIS A 294 -9.03 -3.13 24.47
N CYS A 295 -8.45 -4.29 24.18
CA CYS A 295 -9.23 -5.48 23.80
C CYS A 295 -10.20 -5.89 24.92
N GLN A 296 -9.75 -5.94 26.18
CA GLN A 296 -10.60 -6.29 27.32
C GLN A 296 -11.76 -5.32 27.51
N GLN A 297 -11.58 -4.02 27.28
CA GLN A 297 -12.64 -3.01 27.39
C GLN A 297 -13.77 -3.20 26.35
N GLU A 298 -13.50 -3.94 25.30
CA GLU A 298 -14.46 -4.28 24.24
C GLU A 298 -14.87 -5.77 24.26
N ASN A 299 -14.75 -6.46 25.41
CA ASN A 299 -15.04 -7.89 25.56
C ASN A 299 -14.32 -8.79 24.53
N MET A 300 -13.08 -8.48 24.23
CA MET A 300 -12.18 -9.32 23.46
C MET A 300 -11.17 -9.97 24.42
N ILE A 301 -11.08 -11.30 24.39
CA ILE A 301 -10.33 -12.14 25.35
C ILE A 301 -9.16 -12.81 24.64
#